data_71d587691f0a372ca361f0f16f99a038
#
_entry.id   71d587691f0a372ca361f0f16f99a038
#
_cell.length_a   1.000
_cell.length_b   1.000
_cell.length_c   1.000
_cell.angle_alpha   90.00
_cell.angle_beta   90.00
_cell.angle_gamma   90.00
#
_symmetry.space_group_name_H-M   'P 1'
#
loop_
_entity.id
_entity.type
_entity.pdbx_description
1 polymer ?
#
loop_
_entity_poly.entity_id
_entity_poly.type
_entity_poly.pdbx_seq_one_letter_code
_entity_poly.pdbx_strand_id
1 'polypeptide(L)'
;MSLAHASEIAGAMLRRQQAQAVVAARRALVEGAVGMVEMALEMLSSKRLVELDVDRRAALVSNLMVVLCSERDTQPIVNAGSYHQ
;
A
#
# COMPACT_ATOMS: atom_id res chain seq x y z
N MET A 1 31.48 -22.14 16.14
CA MET A 1 30.34 -22.30 15.26
C MET A 1 30.80 -22.86 13.93
N SER A 2 30.15 -23.89 13.44
CA SER A 2 30.50 -24.44 12.12
C SER A 2 30.05 -23.49 11.01
N LEU A 3 30.63 -23.63 9.82
CA LEU A 3 30.19 -22.85 8.65
C LEU A 3 28.74 -23.17 8.29
N ALA A 4 28.33 -24.43 8.42
CA ALA A 4 26.94 -24.80 8.16
C ALA A 4 25.98 -24.11 9.13
N HIS A 5 26.34 -24.04 10.41
CA HIS A 5 25.56 -23.40 11.43
C HIS A 5 25.47 -21.87 11.18
N ALA A 6 26.59 -21.25 10.82
CA ALA A 6 26.61 -19.83 10.49
C ALA A 6 25.75 -19.50 9.28
N SER A 7 25.80 -20.35 8.25
CA SER A 7 24.97 -20.21 7.05
C SER A 7 23.48 -20.34 7.36
N GLU A 8 23.13 -21.28 8.23
CA GLU A 8 21.76 -21.47 8.67
C GLU A 8 21.21 -20.25 9.41
N ILE A 9 22.00 -19.67 10.31
CA ILE A 9 21.65 -18.46 11.03
C ILE A 9 21.47 -17.29 10.07
N ALA A 10 22.40 -17.10 9.14
CA ALA A 10 22.33 -16.04 8.17
C ALA A 10 21.08 -16.15 7.31
N GLY A 11 20.72 -17.37 6.88
CA GLY A 11 19.50 -17.62 6.14
C GLY A 11 18.24 -17.30 6.93
N ALA A 12 18.22 -17.65 8.21
CA ALA A 12 17.10 -17.34 9.09
C ALA A 12 16.93 -15.82 9.28
N MET A 13 18.05 -15.12 9.44
CA MET A 13 18.04 -13.65 9.55
C MET A 13 17.54 -12.99 8.29
N LEU A 14 17.95 -13.48 7.12
CA LEU A 14 17.48 -12.96 5.84
C LEU A 14 15.97 -13.12 5.70
N ARG A 15 15.44 -14.30 5.99
CA ARG A 15 14.00 -14.55 5.92
C ARG A 15 13.23 -13.63 6.85
N ARG A 16 13.76 -13.39 8.05
CA ARG A 16 13.16 -12.46 9.01
C ARG A 16 13.12 -11.04 8.45
N GLN A 17 14.21 -10.57 7.86
CA GLN A 17 14.30 -9.26 7.25
C GLN A 17 13.33 -9.13 6.07
N GLN A 18 13.22 -10.17 5.25
CA GLN A 18 12.28 -10.19 4.13
C GLN A 18 10.83 -10.09 4.63
N ALA A 19 10.49 -10.84 5.67
CA ALA A 19 9.15 -10.77 6.25
C ALA A 19 8.85 -9.38 6.81
N GLN A 20 9.80 -8.78 7.50
CA GLN A 20 9.66 -7.42 8.03
C GLN A 20 9.49 -6.39 6.91
N ALA A 21 10.21 -6.55 5.82
CA ALA A 21 10.11 -5.68 4.66
C ALA A 21 8.72 -5.75 4.02
N VAL A 22 8.14 -6.95 3.93
CA VAL A 22 6.77 -7.12 3.41
C VAL A 22 5.75 -6.41 4.29
N VAL A 23 5.87 -6.56 5.62
CA VAL A 23 4.98 -5.89 6.56
C VAL A 23 5.12 -4.37 6.46
N ALA A 24 6.36 -3.89 6.39
CA ALA A 24 6.63 -2.45 6.25
C ALA A 24 6.04 -1.88 4.96
N ALA A 25 6.14 -2.62 3.86
CA ALA A 25 5.57 -2.22 2.58
C ALA A 25 4.04 -2.15 2.64
N ARG A 26 3.41 -3.12 3.29
CA ARG A 26 1.96 -3.12 3.47
C ARG A 26 1.49 -1.96 4.35
N ARG A 27 2.24 -1.68 5.40
CA ARG A 27 1.96 -0.52 6.27
C ARG A 27 2.02 0.78 5.47
N ALA A 28 3.06 0.97 4.70
CA ALA A 28 3.22 2.15 3.86
C ALA A 28 2.06 2.29 2.85
N LEU A 29 1.63 1.18 2.28
CA LEU A 29 0.48 1.16 1.38
C LEU A 29 -0.79 1.65 2.07
N VAL A 30 -1.08 1.12 3.26
CA VAL A 30 -2.28 1.51 4.02
C VAL A 30 -2.21 2.97 4.43
N GLU A 31 -1.07 3.42 4.95
CA GLU A 31 -0.87 4.82 5.32
C GLU A 31 -1.05 5.75 4.13
N GLY A 32 -0.51 5.38 2.98
CA GLY A 32 -0.69 6.14 1.75
C GLY A 32 -2.15 6.18 1.30
N ALA A 33 -2.85 5.06 1.36
CA ALA A 33 -4.26 4.98 1.00
C ALA A 33 -5.13 5.85 1.92
N VAL A 34 -4.89 5.78 3.22
CA VAL A 34 -5.61 6.61 4.20
C VAL A 34 -5.37 8.10 3.90
N GLY A 35 -4.13 8.50 3.67
CA GLY A 35 -3.80 9.88 3.33
C GLY A 35 -4.48 10.36 2.06
N MET A 36 -4.55 9.50 1.04
CA MET A 36 -5.25 9.82 -0.20
C MET A 36 -6.75 9.97 0.00
N VAL A 37 -7.35 9.10 0.81
CA VAL A 37 -8.78 9.22 1.14
C VAL A 37 -9.07 10.50 1.89
N GLU A 38 -8.26 10.83 2.89
CA GLU A 38 -8.39 12.09 3.63
C GLU A 38 -8.34 13.29 2.70
N MET A 39 -7.36 13.31 1.80
CA MET A 39 -7.18 14.37 0.83
C MET A 39 -8.40 14.48 -0.10
N ALA A 40 -8.89 13.34 -0.60
CA ALA A 40 -10.04 13.31 -1.50
C ALA A 40 -11.29 13.87 -0.82
N LEU A 41 -11.57 13.46 0.42
CA LEU A 41 -12.72 13.94 1.17
C LEU A 41 -12.62 15.45 1.45
N GLU A 42 -11.45 15.91 1.81
CA GLU A 42 -11.21 17.31 2.05
C GLU A 42 -11.43 18.15 0.79
N MET A 43 -10.91 17.71 -0.34
CA MET A 43 -11.08 18.40 -1.62
C MET A 43 -12.55 18.43 -2.06
N LEU A 44 -13.26 17.33 -1.93
CA LEU A 44 -14.67 17.25 -2.29
C LEU A 44 -15.52 18.15 -1.39
N SER A 45 -15.23 18.17 -0.11
CA SER A 45 -15.93 18.99 0.86
C SER A 45 -15.67 20.48 0.65
N SER A 46 -14.41 20.85 0.43
CA SER A 46 -14.05 22.26 0.24
C SER A 46 -14.63 22.87 -1.03
N LYS A 47 -14.79 22.05 -2.07
CA LYS A 47 -15.39 22.50 -3.33
C LYS A 47 -16.91 22.35 -3.34
N ARG A 48 -17.50 21.89 -2.24
CA ARG A 48 -18.94 21.64 -2.13
C ARG A 48 -19.50 20.74 -3.23
N LEU A 49 -18.66 19.82 -3.70
CA LEU A 49 -19.07 18.89 -4.74
C LEU A 49 -19.93 17.74 -4.20
N VAL A 50 -19.76 17.43 -2.90
CA VAL A 50 -20.46 16.33 -2.27
C VAL A 50 -20.87 16.71 -0.87
N GLU A 51 -22.15 16.58 -0.56
CA GLU A 51 -22.66 16.59 0.81
C GLU A 51 -23.11 15.17 1.13
N LEU A 52 -22.39 14.56 2.08
CA LEU A 52 -22.65 13.18 2.44
C LEU A 52 -23.06 13.07 3.90
N ASP A 53 -24.09 12.29 4.16
CA ASP A 53 -24.38 11.88 5.51
C ASP A 53 -23.32 10.88 5.99
N VAL A 54 -23.39 10.47 7.26
CA VAL A 54 -22.41 9.58 7.87
C VAL A 54 -22.31 8.24 7.14
N ASP A 55 -23.45 7.67 6.76
CA ASP A 55 -23.48 6.35 6.13
C ASP A 55 -22.89 6.40 4.73
N ARG A 56 -23.22 7.42 3.96
CA ARG A 56 -22.69 7.59 2.61
C ARG A 56 -21.20 7.91 2.62
N ARG A 57 -20.77 8.70 3.60
CA ARG A 57 -19.34 8.98 3.79
C ARG A 57 -18.58 7.71 4.09
N ALA A 58 -19.12 6.88 5.01
CA ALA A 58 -18.49 5.60 5.36
C ALA A 58 -18.41 4.68 4.15
N ALA A 59 -19.46 4.62 3.34
CA ALA A 59 -19.45 3.81 2.13
C ALA A 59 -18.40 4.30 1.12
N LEU A 60 -18.29 5.62 0.93
CA LEU A 60 -17.30 6.21 0.03
C LEU A 60 -15.88 5.89 0.51
N VAL A 61 -15.61 6.08 1.80
CA VAL A 61 -14.30 5.76 2.39
C VAL A 61 -13.97 4.29 2.17
N SER A 62 -14.90 3.41 2.46
CA SER A 62 -14.71 1.97 2.29
C SER A 62 -14.40 1.62 0.83
N ASN A 63 -15.15 2.17 -0.10
CA ASN A 63 -14.95 1.92 -1.53
C ASN A 63 -13.60 2.45 -2.01
N LEU A 64 -13.21 3.65 -1.59
CA LEU A 64 -11.92 4.22 -1.95
C LEU A 64 -10.77 3.39 -1.37
N MET A 65 -10.90 2.94 -0.12
CA MET A 65 -9.88 2.11 0.50
C MET A 65 -9.70 0.79 -0.26
N VAL A 66 -10.78 0.16 -0.67
CA VAL A 66 -10.71 -1.07 -1.46
C VAL A 66 -9.98 -0.84 -2.78
N VAL A 67 -10.33 0.21 -3.50
CA VAL A 67 -9.71 0.53 -4.78
C VAL A 67 -8.23 0.83 -4.61
N LEU A 68 -7.89 1.71 -3.68
CA LEU A 68 -6.50 2.14 -3.49
C LEU A 68 -5.62 1.02 -2.96
N CYS A 69 -6.15 0.18 -2.08
CA CYS A 69 -5.39 -0.95 -1.55
C CYS A 69 -5.24 -2.07 -2.58
N SER A 70 -6.16 -2.23 -3.51
CA SER A 70 -6.04 -3.24 -4.56
C SER A 70 -4.97 -2.88 -5.59
N GLU A 71 -4.66 -1.60 -5.75
CA GLU A 71 -3.59 -1.14 -6.65
C GLU A 71 -2.20 -1.61 -6.23
N ARG A 72 -2.04 -2.09 -5.00
CA ARG A 72 -0.76 -2.63 -4.53
C ARG A 72 -0.23 -3.75 -5.41
N ASP A 73 -1.13 -4.47 -6.09
CA ASP A 73 -0.76 -5.57 -6.96
C ASP A 73 -0.37 -5.09 -8.35
N THR A 74 -0.61 -3.82 -8.63
CA THR A 74 -0.22 -3.20 -9.87
C THR A 74 1.20 -2.68 -9.72
N GLN A 75 2.14 -3.41 -10.29
CA GLN A 75 3.51 -2.98 -10.23
C GLN A 75 3.80 -1.96 -11.34
N PRO A 76 4.56 -0.90 -11.01
CA PRO A 76 5.01 0.02 -12.05
C PRO A 76 5.83 -0.77 -13.05
N ILE A 77 5.45 -0.68 -14.28
CA ILE A 77 6.19 -1.31 -15.35
C ILE A 77 7.37 -0.42 -15.66
N VAL A 78 8.52 -0.79 -15.14
CA VAL A 78 9.76 -0.14 -15.52
C VAL A 78 10.17 -0.72 -16.84
N ASN A 79 9.95 0.04 -17.86
CA ASN A 79 10.09 -0.51 -19.16
C ASN A 79 11.27 0.10 -19.85
N ALA A 80 12.41 -0.33 -19.56
CA ALA A 80 13.66 0.17 -20.08
C ALA A 80 13.69 0.27 -21.63
N GLY A 81 12.66 0.87 -22.18
CA GLY A 81 12.54 1.08 -23.60
C GLY A 81 11.88 -0.04 -24.38
N SER A 82 11.45 -1.07 -23.69
CA SER A 82 10.78 -2.18 -24.38
C SER A 82 9.27 -2.09 -24.31
N TYR A 83 8.76 -1.13 -23.54
CA TYR A 83 7.35 -1.01 -23.38
C TYR A 83 6.74 -0.23 -24.51
N HIS A 84 5.88 -0.87 -25.23
CA HIS A 84 5.20 -0.21 -26.28
C HIS A 84 3.79 -0.56 -26.17
N GLN A 85 3.05 0.25 -26.48
CA GLN A 85 1.73 -0.13 -26.63
C GLN A 85 1.24 0.14 -27.89
#